data_f2daeef37dba11a5f0af998587b96e4e
#
_entry.id   f2daeef37dba11a5f0af998587b96e4e
#
_cell.length_a   1.000
_cell.length_b   1.000
_cell.length_c   1.000
_cell.angle_alpha   90.00
_cell.angle_beta   90.00
_cell.angle_gamma   90.00
#
_symmetry.space_group_name_H-M   'P 1'
#
loop_
_entity.id
_entity.type
_entity.pdbx_description
1 polymer ?
#
loop_
_entity_poly.entity_id
_entity_poly.type
_entity_poly.pdbx_seq_one_letter_code
_entity_poly.pdbx_strand_id
1 'polypeptide(L)'
;MVWCAPRSGPVRDQRLSELRYDDRFDPRTASREEIELRARKMRGRTLRELGVSVTAARERASGDKGIVGIQVESDFGIRQNSESAPDFTGAGVELKVVPLKPGSSRARSVRVKERTSVTMIDYATLVEERWANASVRKKLNAILFVYFVHEKLLTPETALDCRISDVVHGH
;
A
#
# COMPACT_ATOMS: atom_id res chain seq x y z
N MET A 1 9.58 21.12 8.83
CA MET A 1 10.64 20.41 8.08
C MET A 1 9.98 19.94 6.78
N VAL A 2 10.29 20.62 5.65
CA VAL A 2 9.67 20.34 4.34
C VAL A 2 10.56 19.30 3.64
N TRP A 3 10.02 18.11 3.47
CA TRP A 3 10.72 17.05 2.76
C TRP A 3 10.58 17.27 1.25
N CYS A 4 11.67 17.65 0.60
CA CYS A 4 11.75 17.77 -0.86
C CYS A 4 12.05 16.39 -1.44
N ALA A 5 11.13 15.83 -2.22
CA ALA A 5 11.36 14.59 -2.95
C ALA A 5 12.52 14.78 -3.96
N PRO A 6 13.47 13.84 -4.06
CA PRO A 6 14.53 13.93 -5.03
C PRO A 6 13.98 13.82 -6.45
N ARG A 7 14.38 14.73 -7.32
CA ARG A 7 14.16 14.63 -8.76
C ARG A 7 15.08 13.54 -9.32
N SER A 8 14.62 12.32 -9.36
CA SER A 8 15.24 11.28 -10.16
C SER A 8 14.45 11.15 -11.46
N GLY A 9 15.11 11.49 -12.57
CA GLY A 9 14.61 11.18 -13.91
C GLY A 9 14.42 9.66 -14.08
N PRO A 10 13.72 9.21 -15.13
CA PRO A 10 13.43 7.79 -15.31
C PRO A 10 14.73 7.02 -15.57
N VAL A 11 15.28 6.43 -14.54
CA VAL A 11 16.22 5.33 -14.71
C VAL A 11 15.39 4.17 -15.24
N ARG A 12 15.48 3.91 -16.54
CA ARG A 12 14.97 2.69 -17.15
C ARG A 12 15.82 1.53 -16.61
N ASP A 13 15.35 0.94 -15.51
CA ASP A 13 15.90 -0.31 -15.04
C ASP A 13 15.46 -1.42 -16.02
N GLN A 14 16.36 -1.79 -16.92
CA GLN A 14 16.15 -2.83 -17.94
C GLN A 14 15.82 -4.20 -17.31
N ARG A 15 16.16 -4.42 -16.04
CA ARG A 15 15.81 -5.66 -15.32
C ARG A 15 14.31 -5.78 -15.03
N LEU A 16 13.55 -4.67 -15.02
CA LEU A 16 12.12 -4.70 -14.73
C LEU A 16 11.26 -5.20 -15.90
N SER A 17 11.79 -5.22 -17.13
CA SER A 17 11.05 -5.68 -18.30
C SER A 17 10.97 -7.21 -18.45
N GLU A 18 11.86 -7.94 -17.78
CA GLU A 18 11.99 -9.39 -17.93
C GLU A 18 11.27 -10.20 -16.83
N LEU A 19 10.85 -9.55 -15.76
CA LEU A 19 10.11 -10.22 -14.69
C LEU A 19 8.64 -10.33 -15.09
N ARG A 20 8.27 -11.49 -15.61
CA ARG A 20 6.86 -11.88 -15.74
C ARG A 20 6.20 -11.75 -14.37
N TYR A 21 4.96 -11.28 -14.36
CA TYR A 21 4.11 -11.31 -13.19
C TYR A 21 4.04 -12.77 -12.73
N ASP A 22 4.76 -13.10 -11.64
CA ASP A 22 4.81 -14.48 -11.18
C ASP A 22 3.50 -14.78 -10.46
N ASP A 23 2.70 -15.66 -11.05
CA ASP A 23 1.43 -16.15 -10.48
C ASP A 23 1.63 -16.90 -9.15
N ARG A 24 2.89 -17.14 -8.76
CA ARG A 24 3.28 -17.85 -7.53
C ARG A 24 3.60 -16.94 -6.33
N PHE A 25 3.36 -15.63 -6.45
CA PHE A 25 3.60 -14.74 -5.32
C PHE A 25 2.66 -15.07 -4.14
N ASP A 26 3.24 -15.52 -3.03
CA ASP A 26 2.51 -15.75 -1.78
C ASP A 26 2.99 -14.72 -0.73
N PRO A 27 2.11 -13.83 -0.25
CA PRO A 27 2.49 -12.79 0.72
C PRO A 27 3.03 -13.36 2.04
N ARG A 28 2.74 -14.62 2.35
CA ARG A 28 3.21 -15.27 3.59
C ARG A 28 4.66 -15.74 3.51
N THR A 29 5.17 -15.99 2.31
CA THR A 29 6.51 -16.54 2.09
C THR A 29 7.41 -15.62 1.28
N ALA A 30 6.86 -14.59 0.66
CA ALA A 30 7.59 -13.64 -0.16
C ALA A 30 8.72 -12.94 0.61
N SER A 31 9.87 -12.81 -0.02
CA SER A 31 10.99 -12.03 0.48
C SER A 31 10.71 -10.52 0.39
N ARG A 32 11.47 -9.71 1.13
CA ARG A 32 11.36 -8.24 1.05
C ARG A 32 11.64 -7.72 -0.36
N GLU A 33 12.59 -8.31 -1.05
CA GLU A 33 12.97 -7.96 -2.42
C GLU A 33 11.83 -8.24 -3.41
N GLU A 34 11.15 -9.38 -3.28
CA GLU A 34 9.99 -9.73 -4.11
C GLU A 34 8.82 -8.79 -3.87
N ILE A 35 8.54 -8.47 -2.60
CA ILE A 35 7.49 -7.51 -2.22
C ILE A 35 7.79 -6.13 -2.82
N GLU A 36 9.01 -5.63 -2.66
CA GLU A 36 9.43 -4.34 -3.18
C GLU A 36 9.39 -4.29 -4.71
N LEU A 37 9.85 -5.34 -5.36
CA LEU A 37 9.82 -5.44 -6.82
C LEU A 37 8.39 -5.39 -7.36
N ARG A 38 7.46 -6.14 -6.71
CA ARG A 38 6.05 -6.13 -7.06
C ARG A 38 5.44 -4.74 -6.86
N ALA A 39 5.72 -4.11 -5.73
CA ALA A 39 5.26 -2.78 -5.41
C ALA A 39 5.76 -1.71 -6.40
N ARG A 40 7.03 -1.78 -6.78
CA ARG A 40 7.62 -0.87 -7.78
C ARG A 40 6.95 -0.97 -9.15
N LYS A 41 6.45 -2.16 -9.53
CA LYS A 41 5.69 -2.34 -10.79
C LYS A 41 4.36 -1.59 -10.79
N MET A 42 3.77 -1.33 -9.63
CA MET A 42 2.53 -0.56 -9.51
C MET A 42 2.76 0.94 -9.75
N ARG A 43 3.96 1.44 -9.49
CA ARG A 43 4.27 2.87 -9.55
C ARG A 43 3.99 3.45 -10.94
N GLY A 44 3.26 4.55 -10.96
CA GLY A 44 2.86 5.24 -12.19
C GLY A 44 1.67 4.61 -12.93
N ARG A 45 1.14 3.48 -12.46
CA ARG A 45 -0.02 2.80 -13.06
C ARG A 45 -1.30 3.12 -12.30
N THR A 46 -2.41 3.03 -13.00
CA THR A 46 -3.74 3.02 -12.41
C THR A 46 -4.13 1.59 -12.03
N LEU A 47 -5.13 1.43 -11.15
CA LEU A 47 -5.64 0.09 -10.82
C LEU A 47 -6.19 -0.61 -12.07
N ARG A 48 -6.77 0.12 -13.01
CA ARG A 48 -7.23 -0.40 -14.31
C ARG A 48 -6.07 -0.98 -15.12
N GLU A 49 -4.94 -0.29 -15.19
CA GLU A 49 -3.73 -0.75 -15.88
C GLU A 49 -3.07 -1.94 -15.17
N LEU A 50 -3.37 -2.15 -13.91
CA LEU A 50 -2.98 -3.34 -13.13
C LEU A 50 -3.96 -4.52 -13.32
N GLY A 51 -4.99 -4.37 -14.17
CA GLY A 51 -5.93 -5.43 -14.48
C GLY A 51 -7.13 -5.56 -13.54
N VAL A 52 -7.33 -4.61 -12.62
CA VAL A 52 -8.49 -4.61 -11.72
C VAL A 52 -9.76 -4.27 -12.50
N SER A 53 -10.78 -5.13 -12.41
CA SER A 53 -12.07 -4.91 -13.06
C SER A 53 -13.06 -4.14 -12.15
N VAL A 54 -14.02 -3.44 -12.77
CA VAL A 54 -15.10 -2.75 -12.04
C VAL A 54 -15.91 -3.74 -11.18
N THR A 55 -16.17 -4.93 -11.70
CA THR A 55 -16.90 -5.97 -10.98
C THR A 55 -16.17 -6.38 -9.72
N ALA A 56 -14.86 -6.66 -9.82
CA ALA A 56 -14.04 -6.99 -8.66
C ALA A 56 -13.97 -5.83 -7.65
N ALA A 57 -13.93 -4.58 -8.12
CA ALA A 57 -13.96 -3.41 -7.27
C ALA A 57 -15.30 -3.26 -6.53
N ARG A 58 -16.43 -3.54 -7.20
CA ARG A 58 -17.77 -3.49 -6.58
C ARG A 58 -17.98 -4.58 -5.55
N GLU A 59 -17.62 -5.83 -5.87
CA GLU A 59 -17.77 -6.97 -4.95
C GLU A 59 -17.02 -6.78 -3.64
N ARG A 60 -15.88 -6.09 -3.69
CA ARG A 60 -15.02 -5.86 -2.52
C ARG A 60 -15.29 -4.55 -1.80
N ALA A 61 -16.03 -3.63 -2.41
CA ALA A 61 -16.40 -2.34 -1.84
C ALA A 61 -17.55 -2.46 -0.83
N SER A 62 -17.39 -3.27 0.20
CA SER A 62 -18.34 -3.29 1.33
C SER A 62 -18.08 -2.12 2.27
N GLY A 63 -18.45 -0.91 1.85
CA GLY A 63 -18.34 0.31 2.66
C GLY A 63 -17.47 1.39 2.02
N ASP A 64 -17.68 2.64 2.44
CA ASP A 64 -17.09 3.86 1.86
C ASP A 64 -15.56 3.99 2.02
N LYS A 65 -14.91 3.07 2.71
CA LYS A 65 -13.50 3.20 3.07
C LYS A 65 -12.67 2.09 2.42
N GLY A 66 -11.68 2.51 1.67
CA GLY A 66 -10.57 1.64 1.34
C GLY A 66 -10.65 0.88 0.02
N ILE A 67 -11.56 1.24 -0.92
CA ILE A 67 -11.63 0.55 -2.23
C ILE A 67 -10.24 0.36 -2.85
N VAL A 68 -9.43 1.42 -2.90
CA VAL A 68 -8.08 1.35 -3.45
C VAL A 68 -7.18 0.46 -2.58
N GLY A 69 -7.29 0.59 -1.25
CA GLY A 69 -6.55 -0.27 -0.30
C GLY A 69 -6.84 -1.74 -0.52
N ILE A 70 -8.12 -2.11 -0.53
CA ILE A 70 -8.56 -3.49 -0.75
C ILE A 70 -8.07 -4.04 -2.10
N GLN A 71 -8.06 -3.22 -3.15
CA GLN A 71 -7.56 -3.65 -4.46
C GLN A 71 -6.05 -3.87 -4.45
N VAL A 72 -5.29 -2.98 -3.82
CA VAL A 72 -3.84 -3.14 -3.68
C VAL A 72 -3.51 -4.37 -2.83
N GLU A 73 -4.18 -4.56 -1.68
CA GLU A 73 -4.05 -5.77 -0.86
C GLU A 73 -4.33 -7.03 -1.67
N SER A 74 -5.42 -7.02 -2.44
CA SER A 74 -5.79 -8.15 -3.31
C SER A 74 -4.75 -8.44 -4.41
N ASP A 75 -4.13 -7.39 -4.97
CA ASP A 75 -3.06 -7.57 -5.95
C ASP A 75 -1.83 -8.26 -5.34
N PHE A 76 -1.56 -8.00 -4.06
CA PHE A 76 -0.55 -8.74 -3.31
C PHE A 76 -1.03 -10.11 -2.80
N GLY A 77 -2.26 -10.54 -3.09
CA GLY A 77 -2.82 -11.78 -2.59
C GLY A 77 -3.13 -11.76 -1.08
N ILE A 78 -3.13 -10.59 -0.46
CA ILE A 78 -3.47 -10.40 0.95
C ILE A 78 -5.00 -10.51 1.08
N ARG A 79 -5.45 -11.39 1.97
CA ARG A 79 -6.86 -11.50 2.35
C ARG A 79 -7.13 -10.56 3.51
N GLN A 80 -8.27 -9.88 3.47
CA GLN A 80 -8.71 -9.10 4.63
C GLN A 80 -8.87 -10.00 5.84
N ASN A 81 -8.16 -9.68 6.88
CA ASN A 81 -8.26 -10.33 8.19
C ASN A 81 -8.05 -9.29 9.30
N SER A 82 -8.35 -9.68 10.53
CA SER A 82 -8.13 -8.88 11.74
C SER A 82 -6.92 -9.37 12.55
N GLU A 83 -5.98 -10.05 11.89
CA GLU A 83 -4.82 -10.60 12.57
C GLU A 83 -3.86 -9.52 13.06
N SER A 84 -3.21 -9.79 14.19
CA SER A 84 -2.20 -8.90 14.76
C SER A 84 -0.84 -9.02 14.04
N ALA A 85 -0.67 -10.02 13.18
CA ALA A 85 0.53 -10.21 12.39
C ALA A 85 0.64 -9.19 11.25
N PRO A 86 1.85 -8.87 10.78
CA PRO A 86 2.05 -8.08 9.56
C PRO A 86 1.48 -8.77 8.32
N ASP A 87 1.07 -8.00 7.32
CA ASP A 87 0.46 -8.50 6.08
C ASP A 87 1.36 -9.48 5.32
N PHE A 88 2.66 -9.21 5.28
CA PHE A 88 3.68 -10.11 4.74
C PHE A 88 4.40 -10.80 5.90
N THR A 89 3.79 -11.86 6.42
CA THR A 89 4.24 -12.52 7.65
C THR A 89 5.68 -13.05 7.59
N GLY A 90 6.07 -13.64 6.45
CA GLY A 90 7.43 -14.18 6.26
C GLY A 90 8.51 -13.09 6.26
N ALA A 91 8.22 -11.93 5.69
CA ALA A 91 9.13 -10.78 5.63
C ALA A 91 9.02 -9.84 6.83
N GLY A 92 7.96 -9.96 7.63
CA GLY A 92 7.65 -9.04 8.73
C GLY A 92 7.33 -7.61 8.26
N VAL A 93 6.64 -7.47 7.13
CA VAL A 93 6.30 -6.20 6.51
C VAL A 93 4.79 -5.96 6.57
N GLU A 94 4.38 -4.80 7.05
CA GLU A 94 3.00 -4.31 7.01
C GLU A 94 2.76 -3.49 5.75
N LEU A 95 1.60 -3.65 5.08
CA LEU A 95 1.19 -2.84 3.95
C LEU A 95 0.30 -1.67 4.40
N LYS A 96 0.60 -0.47 3.93
CA LYS A 96 -0.25 0.71 4.12
C LYS A 96 -0.50 1.42 2.81
N VAL A 97 -1.76 1.53 2.43
CA VAL A 97 -2.20 2.25 1.23
C VAL A 97 -2.69 3.62 1.64
N VAL A 98 -2.02 4.67 1.18
CA VAL A 98 -2.18 6.04 1.69
C VAL A 98 -2.69 6.98 0.61
N PRO A 99 -3.87 7.58 0.81
CA PRO A 99 -4.41 8.56 -0.12
C PRO A 99 -3.66 9.89 -0.02
N LEU A 100 -3.25 10.41 -1.16
CA LEU A 100 -2.71 11.74 -1.33
C LEU A 100 -3.75 12.64 -1.99
N LYS A 101 -3.72 13.92 -1.67
CA LYS A 101 -4.52 14.95 -2.33
C LYS A 101 -3.60 16.08 -2.85
N PRO A 102 -4.02 16.79 -3.91
CA PRO A 102 -3.29 17.97 -4.37
C PRO A 102 -3.07 18.97 -3.25
N GLY A 103 -1.89 19.54 -3.20
CA GLY A 103 -1.56 20.63 -2.28
C GLY A 103 -2.18 21.94 -2.74
N SER A 104 -2.26 22.91 -1.84
CA SER A 104 -2.82 24.25 -2.11
C SER A 104 -1.84 25.22 -2.79
N SER A 105 -0.59 24.84 -2.99
CA SER A 105 0.42 25.70 -3.63
C SER A 105 0.47 25.52 -5.15
N ARG A 106 0.93 26.57 -5.87
CA ARG A 106 1.16 26.55 -7.33
C ARG A 106 2.20 25.49 -7.77
N ALA A 107 3.05 25.01 -6.85
CA ALA A 107 3.87 23.84 -7.09
C ALA A 107 2.95 22.61 -7.09
N ARG A 108 3.18 21.68 -8.03
CA ARG A 108 2.50 20.37 -8.10
C ARG A 108 2.81 19.51 -6.84
N SER A 109 2.54 20.07 -5.67
CA SER A 109 2.74 19.41 -4.40
C SER A 109 1.56 18.50 -4.10
N VAL A 110 1.83 17.37 -3.48
CA VAL A 110 0.82 16.49 -2.92
C VAL A 110 1.00 16.43 -1.41
N ARG A 111 -0.08 16.20 -0.69
CA ARG A 111 -0.07 16.00 0.76
C ARG A 111 -0.90 14.79 1.14
N VAL A 112 -0.57 14.15 2.23
CA VAL A 112 -1.39 13.06 2.78
C VAL A 112 -2.79 13.59 3.08
N LYS A 113 -3.82 12.85 2.64
CA LYS A 113 -5.22 13.26 2.82
C LYS A 113 -5.67 13.14 4.26
N GLU A 114 -5.25 12.07 4.93
CA GLU A 114 -5.68 11.73 6.29
C GLU A 114 -4.58 11.00 7.06
N ARG A 115 -4.72 10.87 8.36
CA ARG A 115 -3.81 10.09 9.18
C ARG A 115 -3.91 8.61 8.84
N THR A 116 -2.77 7.93 8.80
CA THR A 116 -2.72 6.48 8.56
C THR A 116 -2.70 5.75 9.89
N SER A 117 -3.70 4.91 10.12
CA SER A 117 -3.72 3.99 11.26
C SER A 117 -2.75 2.84 10.99
N VAL A 118 -1.86 2.55 11.91
CA VAL A 118 -0.93 1.42 11.80
C VAL A 118 -1.57 0.14 12.30
N THR A 119 -2.18 0.20 13.48
CA THR A 119 -2.87 -0.93 14.10
C THR A 119 -3.93 -0.44 15.08
N MET A 120 -4.89 -1.28 15.39
CA MET A 120 -5.76 -1.08 16.54
C MET A 120 -5.07 -1.58 17.80
N ILE A 121 -5.25 -0.87 18.90
CA ILE A 121 -4.74 -1.23 20.21
C ILE A 121 -5.87 -1.90 20.98
N ASP A 122 -5.65 -3.13 21.40
CA ASP A 122 -6.53 -3.80 22.35
C ASP A 122 -6.07 -3.43 23.77
N TYR A 123 -6.86 -2.61 24.45
CA TYR A 123 -6.55 -2.15 25.80
C TYR A 123 -6.59 -3.26 26.84
N ALA A 124 -7.31 -4.37 26.58
CA ALA A 124 -7.38 -5.49 27.50
C ALA A 124 -6.05 -6.26 27.56
N THR A 125 -5.38 -6.39 26.43
CA THR A 125 -4.11 -7.12 26.34
C THR A 125 -2.89 -6.21 26.47
N LEU A 126 -3.04 -4.90 26.22
CA LEU A 126 -1.94 -3.93 26.23
C LEU A 126 -1.13 -3.93 27.54
N VAL A 127 -1.80 -4.08 28.69
CA VAL A 127 -1.15 -4.07 30.01
C VAL A 127 -0.26 -5.28 30.25
N GLU A 128 -0.47 -6.36 29.50
CA GLU A 128 0.31 -7.59 29.58
C GLU A 128 1.41 -7.65 28.52
N GLU A 129 1.30 -6.81 27.47
CA GLU A 129 2.28 -6.77 26.39
C GLU A 129 3.59 -6.12 26.86
N ARG A 130 4.70 -6.80 26.57
CA ARG A 130 6.03 -6.19 26.65
C ARG A 130 6.42 -5.63 25.29
N TRP A 131 7.07 -4.47 25.23
CA TRP A 131 7.50 -3.86 23.99
C TRP A 131 8.22 -4.82 23.05
N ALA A 132 9.05 -5.73 23.58
CA ALA A 132 9.77 -6.73 22.79
C ALA A 132 8.83 -7.62 21.95
N ASN A 133 7.63 -7.91 22.44
CA ASN A 133 6.67 -8.83 21.82
C ASN A 133 5.39 -8.12 21.36
N ALA A 134 5.28 -6.81 21.56
CA ALA A 134 4.09 -6.04 21.27
C ALA A 134 3.68 -6.16 19.79
N SER A 135 2.38 -6.35 19.56
CA SER A 135 1.79 -6.44 18.22
C SER A 135 2.07 -5.19 17.39
N VAL A 136 1.98 -4.02 18.02
CA VAL A 136 2.29 -2.73 17.38
C VAL A 136 3.74 -2.67 16.92
N ARG A 137 4.69 -3.19 17.71
CA ARG A 137 6.11 -3.24 17.32
C ARG A 137 6.33 -4.11 16.10
N LYS A 138 5.68 -5.28 16.03
CA LYS A 138 5.80 -6.18 14.89
C LYS A 138 5.35 -5.51 13.60
N LYS A 139 4.24 -4.76 13.62
CA LYS A 139 3.72 -4.01 12.49
C LYS A 139 4.53 -2.75 12.14
N LEU A 140 5.20 -2.13 13.11
CA LEU A 140 6.05 -0.96 12.90
C LEU A 140 7.47 -1.32 12.44
N ASN A 141 7.87 -2.58 12.53
CA ASN A 141 9.24 -3.01 12.23
C ASN A 141 9.64 -2.75 10.78
N ALA A 142 8.71 -2.97 9.84
CA ALA A 142 8.88 -2.60 8.45
C ALA A 142 7.51 -2.33 7.82
N ILE A 143 7.38 -1.23 7.10
CA ILE A 143 6.12 -0.83 6.46
C ILE A 143 6.37 -0.53 4.99
N LEU A 144 5.55 -1.15 4.13
CA LEU A 144 5.46 -0.79 2.73
C LEU A 144 4.33 0.22 2.54
N PHE A 145 4.67 1.45 2.19
CA PHE A 145 3.70 2.48 1.85
C PHE A 145 3.45 2.49 0.35
N VAL A 146 2.18 2.38 -0.04
CA VAL A 146 1.72 2.56 -1.41
C VAL A 146 0.87 3.82 -1.46
N TYR A 147 1.35 4.86 -2.13
CA TYR A 147 0.67 6.14 -2.23
C TYR A 147 -0.13 6.24 -3.51
N PHE A 148 -1.37 6.73 -3.43
CA PHE A 148 -2.19 7.01 -4.61
C PHE A 148 -2.79 8.41 -4.55
N VAL A 149 -2.94 9.03 -5.71
CA VAL A 149 -3.57 10.37 -5.80
C VAL A 149 -5.07 10.23 -5.87
N HIS A 150 -5.76 10.96 -5.01
CA HIS A 150 -7.20 11.00 -4.88
C HIS A 150 -7.69 12.43 -5.04
N GLU A 151 -8.34 12.72 -6.15
CA GLU A 151 -8.83 14.07 -6.49
C GLU A 151 -10.34 14.23 -6.31
N LYS A 152 -11.12 13.15 -6.41
CA LYS A 152 -12.59 13.14 -6.43
C LYS A 152 -13.16 12.12 -5.46
N LEU A 153 -14.48 12.13 -5.29
CA LEU A 153 -15.17 11.08 -4.55
C LEU A 153 -14.87 9.72 -5.15
N LEU A 154 -14.46 8.77 -4.32
CA LEU A 154 -14.16 7.41 -4.74
C LEU A 154 -15.46 6.61 -4.86
N THR A 155 -15.76 6.23 -6.08
CA THR A 155 -16.69 5.14 -6.42
C THR A 155 -15.88 3.95 -6.92
N PRO A 156 -16.47 2.74 -7.05
CA PRO A 156 -15.78 1.61 -7.65
C PRO A 156 -15.18 1.91 -9.03
N GLU A 157 -15.87 2.73 -9.81
CA GLU A 157 -15.44 3.14 -11.16
C GLU A 157 -14.26 4.12 -11.11
N THR A 158 -14.38 5.18 -10.29
CA THR A 158 -13.33 6.21 -10.19
C THR A 158 -12.10 5.72 -9.43
N ALA A 159 -12.25 4.74 -8.55
CA ALA A 159 -11.11 4.13 -7.86
C ALA A 159 -10.16 3.44 -8.83
N LEU A 160 -10.67 2.86 -9.94
CA LEU A 160 -9.83 2.22 -10.94
C LEU A 160 -8.89 3.18 -11.67
N ASP A 161 -9.24 4.47 -11.72
CA ASP A 161 -8.45 5.50 -12.37
C ASP A 161 -7.47 6.20 -11.41
N CYS A 162 -7.50 5.82 -10.12
CA CYS A 162 -6.50 6.26 -9.15
C CYS A 162 -5.12 5.74 -9.55
N ARG A 163 -4.16 6.66 -9.67
CA ARG A 163 -2.78 6.34 -10.03
C ARG A 163 -1.94 6.13 -8.79
N ILE A 164 -1.21 5.03 -8.75
CA ILE A 164 -0.18 4.82 -7.75
C ILE A 164 0.96 5.79 -8.02
N SER A 165 1.14 6.75 -7.13
CA SER A 165 2.11 7.84 -7.34
C SER A 165 3.51 7.46 -6.90
N ASP A 166 3.61 6.74 -5.79
CA ASP A 166 4.89 6.29 -5.25
C ASP A 166 4.74 5.06 -4.36
N VAL A 167 5.86 4.39 -4.14
CA VAL A 167 6.00 3.25 -3.24
C VAL A 167 7.26 3.45 -2.42
N VAL A 168 7.13 3.39 -1.11
CA VAL A 168 8.25 3.63 -0.17
C VAL A 168 8.28 2.54 0.87
N HIS A 169 9.46 1.96 1.07
CA HIS A 169 9.73 1.02 2.15
C HIS A 169 10.33 1.79 3.34
N GLY A 170 9.67 1.75 4.49
CA GLY A 170 10.12 2.37 5.74
C GLY A 170 10.62 1.31 6.74
N HIS A 171 11.67 1.65 7.44
CA HIS A 171 12.25 0.87 8.56
C HIS A 171 12.18 1.69 9.85
#